data_6b38ccc074d72a2aeb44021dde1e078c
#
_entry.id   6b38ccc074d72a2aeb44021dde1e078c
#
_cell.length_a   1.000
_cell.length_b   1.000
_cell.length_c   1.000
_cell.angle_alpha   90.00
_cell.angle_beta   90.00
_cell.angle_gamma   90.00
#
_symmetry.space_group_name_H-M   'P 1'
#
loop_
_entity.id
_entity.type
_entity.pdbx_description
1 polymer ?
#
loop_
_entity_poly.entity_id
_entity_poly.type
_entity_poly.pdbx_seq_one_letter_code
_entity_poly.pdbx_strand_id
1 'polypeptide(L)'
;MELNAEQRQALELMKSGQNVFLRGDAGTGKTVVINRFIDSDPDRIVSLAPTGLAASNLKHEGMTIHRFLGALSKDWAQDPERVREYLRSFRGLIIEEISMVRSDLFSRLDHDLRIYTGRDQPFGGIPLVVVGDFYQLPPVVKSKPEQEFLERNMNGIFAFNAPAWKSAEFRNAELKTPHRQTDQEFLRLLRTVRSGDDELEDQLCQLDSRVRREPPPLSRSLCCYCKQADQINYLHEERLLAPGGHYTGKCSGCYPESEWPAPVHLNVKSGMLALLTANDPEGRYANGDVGEVLACWKDSIWIQLLRGPEIAVYRHTWFNYDYRIVIQPDGSLKLDSRIIGCFTQFPVLPAYAMTIHKAQGQTLNQVHLELGTRPCFASGQLYTALSRVRNLEDLTLNRPLQVADVVVDEQVRRFYERLEG
;
A
#
# COMPACT_ATOMS: atom_id res chain seq x y z
N MET A 1 8.35 12.04 -17.37
CA MET A 1 9.32 10.93 -17.44
C MET A 1 8.94 10.09 -18.65
N GLU A 2 9.88 9.79 -19.53
CA GLU A 2 9.64 8.88 -20.67
C GLU A 2 9.65 7.43 -20.17
N LEU A 3 8.75 6.63 -20.72
CA LEU A 3 8.68 5.19 -20.43
C LEU A 3 9.81 4.45 -21.13
N ASN A 4 10.43 3.48 -20.47
CA ASN A 4 11.37 2.55 -21.11
C ASN A 4 10.63 1.54 -22.03
N ALA A 5 11.37 0.64 -22.67
CA ALA A 5 10.78 -0.32 -23.62
C ALA A 5 9.81 -1.30 -22.94
N GLU A 6 10.16 -1.85 -21.77
CA GLU A 6 9.33 -2.77 -20.99
C GLU A 6 8.03 -2.08 -20.54
N GLN A 7 8.14 -0.85 -20.07
CA GLN A 7 6.99 -0.05 -19.62
C GLN A 7 6.04 0.30 -20.76
N ARG A 8 6.58 0.63 -21.96
CA ARG A 8 5.75 0.87 -23.15
C ARG A 8 5.01 -0.38 -23.58
N GLN A 9 5.71 -1.53 -23.61
CA GLN A 9 5.09 -2.81 -23.96
C GLN A 9 3.98 -3.20 -22.96
N ALA A 10 4.22 -3.03 -21.66
CA ALA A 10 3.22 -3.26 -20.64
C ALA A 10 1.99 -2.36 -20.81
N LEU A 11 2.19 -1.07 -21.11
CA LEU A 11 1.11 -0.11 -21.34
C LEU A 11 0.26 -0.50 -22.56
N GLU A 12 0.88 -0.91 -23.66
CA GLU A 12 0.14 -1.35 -24.85
C GLU A 12 -0.63 -2.65 -24.60
N LEU A 13 -0.06 -3.57 -23.82
CA LEU A 13 -0.75 -4.78 -23.40
C LEU A 13 -2.00 -4.46 -22.54
N MET A 14 -1.89 -3.51 -21.61
CA MET A 14 -3.02 -3.06 -20.80
C MET A 14 -4.13 -2.40 -21.64
N LYS A 15 -3.75 -1.62 -22.66
CA LYS A 15 -4.69 -0.99 -23.59
C LYS A 15 -5.38 -1.97 -24.53
N SER A 16 -4.84 -3.16 -24.72
CA SER A 16 -5.42 -4.18 -25.62
C SER A 16 -6.76 -4.76 -25.12
N GLY A 17 -7.16 -4.46 -23.86
CA GLY A 17 -8.38 -4.98 -23.27
C GLY A 17 -8.28 -6.42 -22.80
N GLN A 18 -7.07 -6.98 -22.66
CA GLN A 18 -6.83 -8.29 -22.08
C GLN A 18 -6.65 -8.18 -20.56
N ASN A 19 -6.82 -9.30 -19.84
CA ASN A 19 -6.44 -9.38 -18.45
C ASN A 19 -4.91 -9.43 -18.33
N VAL A 20 -4.32 -8.53 -17.52
CA VAL A 20 -2.87 -8.37 -17.43
C VAL A 20 -2.40 -8.50 -15.98
N PHE A 21 -1.36 -9.31 -15.76
CA PHE A 21 -0.58 -9.28 -14.55
C PHE A 21 0.70 -8.47 -14.77
N LEU A 22 0.70 -7.23 -14.28
CA LEU A 22 1.88 -6.36 -14.27
C LEU A 22 2.72 -6.68 -13.04
N ARG A 23 3.80 -7.41 -13.25
CA ARG A 23 4.73 -7.83 -12.20
C ARG A 23 6.08 -7.12 -12.31
N GLY A 24 6.85 -7.17 -11.25
CA GLY A 24 8.23 -6.67 -11.21
C GLY A 24 8.65 -6.39 -9.78
N ASP A 25 9.95 -6.37 -9.55
CA ASP A 25 10.55 -6.11 -8.25
C ASP A 25 10.14 -4.74 -7.68
N ALA A 26 10.42 -4.52 -6.39
CA ALA A 26 10.22 -3.21 -5.80
C ALA A 26 11.05 -2.14 -6.54
N GLY A 27 10.41 -1.01 -6.90
CA GLY A 27 11.13 0.10 -7.55
C GLY A 27 11.27 0.02 -9.06
N THR A 28 10.63 -0.93 -9.76
CA THR A 28 10.68 -1.06 -11.24
C THR A 28 9.73 -0.10 -11.98
N GLY A 29 9.00 0.76 -11.27
CA GLY A 29 8.17 1.79 -11.88
C GLY A 29 6.78 1.32 -12.30
N LYS A 30 6.22 0.26 -11.70
CA LYS A 30 4.85 -0.22 -11.94
C LYS A 30 3.81 0.91 -11.85
N THR A 31 3.85 1.72 -10.81
CA THR A 31 2.93 2.85 -10.59
C THR A 31 3.01 3.90 -11.72
N VAL A 32 4.17 4.08 -12.35
CA VAL A 32 4.30 5.01 -13.50
C VAL A 32 3.50 4.52 -14.69
N VAL A 33 3.57 3.21 -15.00
CA VAL A 33 2.81 2.60 -16.10
C VAL A 33 1.32 2.67 -15.83
N ILE A 34 0.90 2.35 -14.59
CA ILE A 34 -0.50 2.40 -14.18
C ILE A 34 -1.07 3.81 -14.33
N ASN A 35 -0.35 4.83 -13.82
CA ASN A 35 -0.79 6.21 -13.95
C ASN A 35 -0.96 6.64 -15.39
N ARG A 36 -0.08 6.18 -16.31
CA ARG A 36 -0.21 6.43 -17.75
C ARG A 36 -1.41 5.72 -18.37
N PHE A 37 -1.73 4.52 -17.86
CA PHE A 37 -2.91 3.81 -18.31
C PHE A 37 -4.19 4.50 -17.84
N ILE A 38 -4.28 4.92 -16.57
CA ILE A 38 -5.43 5.67 -16.04
C ILE A 38 -5.59 7.00 -16.79
N ASP A 39 -4.49 7.74 -17.02
CA ASP A 39 -4.51 9.03 -17.75
C ASP A 39 -5.04 8.88 -19.20
N SER A 40 -5.04 7.67 -19.77
CA SER A 40 -5.57 7.44 -21.11
C SER A 40 -7.10 7.45 -21.20
N ASP A 41 -7.80 7.14 -20.08
CA ASP A 41 -9.27 7.16 -19.99
C ASP A 41 -9.71 7.17 -18.52
N PRO A 42 -9.52 8.31 -17.82
CA PRO A 42 -9.65 8.39 -16.34
C PRO A 42 -11.08 8.16 -15.84
N ASP A 43 -12.10 8.38 -16.69
CA ASP A 43 -13.50 8.19 -16.30
C ASP A 43 -13.96 6.73 -16.42
N ARG A 44 -13.24 5.89 -17.18
CA ARG A 44 -13.62 4.51 -17.50
C ARG A 44 -12.62 3.46 -17.02
N ILE A 45 -11.51 3.88 -16.40
CA ILE A 45 -10.53 3.01 -15.75
C ILE A 45 -10.57 3.26 -14.25
N VAL A 46 -10.94 2.24 -13.49
CA VAL A 46 -11.13 2.32 -12.04
C VAL A 46 -9.97 1.62 -11.33
N SER A 47 -9.36 2.30 -10.34
CA SER A 47 -8.27 1.75 -9.54
C SER A 47 -8.74 1.33 -8.16
N LEU A 48 -8.41 0.09 -7.79
CA LEU A 48 -8.72 -0.53 -6.51
C LEU A 48 -7.45 -0.93 -5.77
N ALA A 49 -7.53 -0.96 -4.44
CA ALA A 49 -6.47 -1.45 -3.57
C ALA A 49 -7.02 -2.31 -2.43
N PRO A 50 -6.18 -3.17 -1.80
CA PRO A 50 -6.61 -4.00 -0.67
C PRO A 50 -6.85 -3.20 0.61
N THR A 51 -6.16 -2.08 0.81
CA THR A 51 -6.20 -1.28 2.04
C THR A 51 -6.47 0.19 1.76
N GLY A 52 -7.01 0.91 2.78
CA GLY A 52 -7.24 2.35 2.66
C GLY A 52 -5.96 3.16 2.42
N LEU A 53 -4.83 2.76 3.03
CA LEU A 53 -3.54 3.41 2.83
C LEU A 53 -3.02 3.21 1.38
N ALA A 54 -3.14 2.00 0.84
CA ALA A 54 -2.79 1.75 -0.55
C ALA A 54 -3.72 2.54 -1.50
N ALA A 55 -5.02 2.58 -1.20
CA ALA A 55 -5.98 3.35 -1.98
C ALA A 55 -5.69 4.86 -1.99
N SER A 56 -5.25 5.44 -0.85
CA SER A 56 -4.90 6.86 -0.76
C SER A 56 -3.66 7.26 -1.57
N ASN A 57 -2.83 6.29 -1.95
CA ASN A 57 -1.65 6.51 -2.79
C ASN A 57 -1.96 6.41 -4.29
N LEU A 58 -3.18 5.98 -4.64
CA LEU A 58 -3.60 5.86 -6.02
C LEU A 58 -3.93 7.23 -6.63
N LYS A 59 -3.63 7.39 -7.91
CA LYS A 59 -4.06 8.55 -8.67
C LYS A 59 -5.58 8.48 -8.93
N HIS A 60 -6.22 9.63 -9.09
CA HIS A 60 -7.65 9.72 -9.43
C HIS A 60 -8.60 9.02 -8.44
N GLU A 61 -8.46 9.31 -7.13
CA GLU A 61 -9.39 8.87 -6.08
C GLU A 61 -9.61 7.35 -6.04
N GLY A 62 -8.52 6.59 -6.00
CA GLY A 62 -8.59 5.14 -5.82
C GLY A 62 -9.34 4.74 -4.56
N MET A 63 -10.01 3.59 -4.61
CA MET A 63 -10.77 3.09 -3.47
C MET A 63 -10.40 1.66 -3.09
N THR A 64 -10.85 1.20 -1.92
CA THR A 64 -10.66 -0.19 -1.55
C THR A 64 -11.64 -1.11 -2.31
N ILE A 65 -11.22 -2.35 -2.57
CA ILE A 65 -12.09 -3.37 -3.18
C ILE A 65 -13.40 -3.50 -2.39
N HIS A 66 -13.34 -3.46 -1.04
CA HIS A 66 -14.52 -3.55 -0.19
C HIS A 66 -15.48 -2.39 -0.38
N ARG A 67 -14.99 -1.15 -0.48
CA ARG A 67 -15.83 0.02 -0.74
C ARG A 67 -16.49 -0.03 -2.12
N PHE A 68 -15.74 -0.45 -3.12
CA PHE A 68 -16.24 -0.63 -4.48
C PHE A 68 -17.41 -1.64 -4.51
N LEU A 69 -17.19 -2.86 -3.99
CA LEU A 69 -18.23 -3.88 -3.94
C LEU A 69 -19.43 -3.45 -3.09
N GLY A 70 -19.19 -2.74 -1.98
CA GLY A 70 -20.26 -2.20 -1.13
C GLY A 70 -21.13 -1.17 -1.85
N ALA A 71 -20.53 -0.29 -2.66
CA ALA A 71 -21.28 0.68 -3.47
C ALA A 71 -22.13 -0.02 -4.54
N LEU A 72 -21.52 -0.93 -5.29
CA LEU A 72 -22.25 -1.70 -6.31
C LEU A 72 -23.42 -2.49 -5.73
N SER A 73 -23.22 -3.16 -4.59
CA SER A 73 -24.28 -3.95 -3.94
C SER A 73 -25.46 -3.10 -3.47
N LYS A 74 -25.20 -1.89 -2.94
CA LYS A 74 -26.26 -0.96 -2.53
C LYS A 74 -27.09 -0.45 -3.72
N ASP A 75 -26.42 -0.09 -4.80
CA ASP A 75 -27.09 0.43 -5.99
C ASP A 75 -27.79 -0.68 -6.77
N TRP A 76 -27.23 -1.90 -6.80
CA TRP A 76 -27.85 -3.08 -7.38
C TRP A 76 -29.21 -3.40 -6.74
N ALA A 77 -29.30 -3.27 -5.42
CA ALA A 77 -30.56 -3.49 -4.71
C ALA A 77 -31.67 -2.49 -5.08
N GLN A 78 -31.31 -1.33 -5.65
CA GLN A 78 -32.22 -0.26 -6.03
C GLN A 78 -32.51 -0.24 -7.54
N ASP A 79 -31.47 -0.37 -8.34
CA ASP A 79 -31.53 -0.27 -9.81
C ASP A 79 -30.44 -1.17 -10.47
N PRO A 80 -30.75 -2.46 -10.70
CA PRO A 80 -29.81 -3.39 -11.32
C PRO A 80 -29.36 -2.98 -12.73
N GLU A 81 -30.25 -2.37 -13.51
CA GLU A 81 -29.90 -1.97 -14.89
C GLU A 81 -28.88 -0.84 -14.90
N ARG A 82 -29.00 0.13 -14.01
CA ARG A 82 -28.02 1.21 -13.86
C ARG A 82 -26.63 0.68 -13.51
N VAL A 83 -26.55 -0.26 -12.56
CA VAL A 83 -25.27 -0.89 -12.20
C VAL A 83 -24.69 -1.64 -13.38
N ARG A 84 -25.53 -2.37 -14.11
CA ARG A 84 -25.12 -3.12 -15.31
C ARG A 84 -24.57 -2.21 -16.39
N GLU A 85 -25.26 -1.12 -16.69
CA GLU A 85 -24.85 -0.12 -17.67
C GLU A 85 -23.53 0.57 -17.25
N TYR A 86 -23.40 0.96 -15.98
CA TYR A 86 -22.20 1.54 -15.43
C TYR A 86 -20.99 0.61 -15.60
N LEU A 87 -21.09 -0.66 -15.20
CA LEU A 87 -20.01 -1.62 -15.34
C LEU A 87 -19.65 -1.93 -16.79
N ARG A 88 -20.63 -1.89 -17.70
CA ARG A 88 -20.37 -2.08 -19.14
C ARG A 88 -19.63 -0.92 -19.77
N SER A 89 -19.62 0.25 -19.15
CA SER A 89 -18.86 1.40 -19.61
C SER A 89 -17.36 1.30 -19.31
N PHE A 90 -16.94 0.40 -18.39
CA PHE A 90 -15.55 0.26 -17.99
C PHE A 90 -14.65 -0.21 -19.16
N ARG A 91 -13.51 0.43 -19.29
CA ARG A 91 -12.41 0.00 -20.16
C ARG A 91 -11.35 -0.81 -19.43
N GLY A 92 -11.31 -0.72 -18.11
CA GLY A 92 -10.40 -1.49 -17.30
C GLY A 92 -10.64 -1.31 -15.80
N LEU A 93 -10.36 -2.36 -15.06
CA LEU A 93 -10.30 -2.36 -13.63
C LEU A 93 -8.87 -2.66 -13.21
N ILE A 94 -8.30 -1.88 -12.31
CA ILE A 94 -6.95 -2.07 -11.81
C ILE A 94 -7.03 -2.52 -10.35
N ILE A 95 -6.20 -3.51 -9.97
CA ILE A 95 -5.98 -3.87 -8.57
C ILE A 95 -4.50 -3.72 -8.27
N GLU A 96 -4.14 -2.69 -7.49
CA GLU A 96 -2.78 -2.50 -6.99
C GLU A 96 -2.51 -3.31 -5.73
N GLU A 97 -1.22 -3.55 -5.44
CA GLU A 97 -0.75 -4.33 -4.29
C GLU A 97 -1.45 -5.69 -4.20
N ILE A 98 -1.51 -6.41 -5.33
CA ILE A 98 -2.21 -7.70 -5.45
C ILE A 98 -1.72 -8.75 -4.44
N SER A 99 -0.48 -8.66 -3.98
CA SER A 99 0.08 -9.57 -2.97
C SER A 99 -0.71 -9.56 -1.65
N MET A 100 -1.35 -8.45 -1.33
CA MET A 100 -2.15 -8.28 -0.12
C MET A 100 -3.65 -8.64 -0.31
N VAL A 101 -4.06 -8.99 -1.52
CA VAL A 101 -5.46 -9.36 -1.82
C VAL A 101 -5.68 -10.85 -1.53
N ARG A 102 -6.61 -11.14 -0.63
CA ARG A 102 -6.98 -12.51 -0.26
C ARG A 102 -7.72 -13.22 -1.40
N SER A 103 -7.52 -14.51 -1.47
CA SER A 103 -8.16 -15.39 -2.47
C SER A 103 -9.69 -15.34 -2.47
N ASP A 104 -10.30 -15.28 -1.28
CA ASP A 104 -11.76 -15.18 -1.13
C ASP A 104 -12.29 -13.82 -1.59
N LEU A 105 -11.59 -12.71 -1.27
CA LEU A 105 -11.97 -11.38 -1.73
C LEU A 105 -11.84 -11.25 -3.25
N PHE A 106 -10.80 -11.85 -3.82
CA PHE A 106 -10.59 -11.89 -5.27
C PHE A 106 -11.68 -12.71 -5.99
N SER A 107 -12.05 -13.86 -5.43
CA SER A 107 -13.16 -14.68 -5.93
C SER A 107 -14.51 -13.98 -5.80
N ARG A 108 -14.74 -13.26 -4.69
CA ARG A 108 -15.94 -12.47 -4.50
C ARG A 108 -16.06 -11.36 -5.53
N LEU A 109 -14.97 -10.66 -5.83
CA LEU A 109 -14.96 -9.62 -6.86
C LEU A 109 -15.36 -10.20 -8.23
N ASP A 110 -14.80 -11.34 -8.63
CA ASP A 110 -15.18 -12.02 -9.87
C ASP A 110 -16.67 -12.39 -9.86
N HIS A 111 -17.14 -13.04 -8.80
CA HIS A 111 -18.50 -13.48 -8.65
C HIS A 111 -19.51 -12.31 -8.75
N ASP A 112 -19.29 -11.26 -7.98
CA ASP A 112 -20.17 -10.10 -7.93
C ASP A 112 -20.20 -9.37 -9.28
N LEU A 113 -19.05 -9.22 -9.95
CA LEU A 113 -18.99 -8.61 -11.27
C LEU A 113 -19.70 -9.44 -12.34
N ARG A 114 -19.62 -10.78 -12.33
CA ARG A 114 -20.42 -11.64 -13.25
C ARG A 114 -21.93 -11.41 -13.05
N ILE A 115 -22.38 -11.38 -11.82
CA ILE A 115 -23.80 -11.13 -11.50
C ILE A 115 -24.20 -9.74 -12.00
N TYR A 116 -23.46 -8.71 -11.65
CA TYR A 116 -23.83 -7.33 -11.94
C TYR A 116 -23.76 -6.98 -13.43
N THR A 117 -22.80 -7.53 -14.17
CA THR A 117 -22.76 -7.34 -15.63
C THR A 117 -23.73 -8.24 -16.40
N GLY A 118 -24.19 -9.34 -15.76
CA GLY A 118 -24.97 -10.39 -16.41
C GLY A 118 -24.18 -11.22 -17.43
N ARG A 119 -22.84 -11.27 -17.30
CA ARG A 119 -21.94 -12.00 -18.22
C ARG A 119 -21.16 -13.06 -17.44
N ASP A 120 -21.24 -14.31 -17.91
CA ASP A 120 -20.47 -15.41 -17.32
C ASP A 120 -19.05 -15.50 -17.91
N GLN A 121 -18.35 -14.37 -17.87
CA GLN A 121 -16.93 -14.25 -18.22
C GLN A 121 -16.16 -13.83 -16.99
N PRO A 122 -14.86 -14.13 -16.90
CA PRO A 122 -14.05 -13.65 -15.78
C PRO A 122 -14.25 -12.15 -15.55
N PHE A 123 -14.50 -11.76 -14.29
CA PHE A 123 -14.80 -10.39 -13.87
C PHE A 123 -15.93 -9.72 -14.65
N GLY A 124 -16.94 -10.52 -15.11
CA GLY A 124 -18.05 -10.02 -15.91
C GLY A 124 -17.64 -9.48 -17.28
N GLY A 125 -16.49 -9.90 -17.80
CA GLY A 125 -15.93 -9.46 -19.06
C GLY A 125 -15.31 -8.04 -19.03
N ILE A 126 -15.06 -7.49 -17.83
CA ILE A 126 -14.30 -6.25 -17.64
C ILE A 126 -12.81 -6.59 -17.68
N PRO A 127 -11.99 -5.94 -18.54
CA PRO A 127 -10.55 -6.14 -18.53
C PRO A 127 -9.94 -5.82 -17.17
N LEU A 128 -9.17 -6.76 -16.60
CA LEU A 128 -8.58 -6.61 -15.28
C LEU A 128 -7.06 -6.53 -15.37
N VAL A 129 -6.50 -5.48 -14.79
CA VAL A 129 -5.06 -5.33 -14.59
C VAL A 129 -4.75 -5.54 -13.12
N VAL A 130 -4.03 -6.60 -12.79
CA VAL A 130 -3.54 -6.85 -11.41
C VAL A 130 -2.06 -6.50 -11.33
N VAL A 131 -1.66 -5.83 -10.26
CA VAL A 131 -0.34 -5.22 -10.17
C VAL A 131 0.30 -5.53 -8.82
N GLY A 132 1.55 -5.96 -8.85
CA GLY A 132 2.33 -6.16 -7.63
C GLY A 132 3.45 -7.17 -7.75
N ASP A 133 3.90 -7.61 -6.59
CA ASP A 133 4.96 -8.61 -6.42
C ASP A 133 4.58 -9.52 -5.24
N PHE A 134 4.25 -10.78 -5.51
CA PHE A 134 3.83 -11.73 -4.47
C PHE A 134 4.95 -12.12 -3.51
N TYR A 135 6.21 -11.80 -3.82
CA TYR A 135 7.30 -11.93 -2.86
C TYR A 135 7.33 -10.80 -1.80
N GLN A 136 6.49 -9.76 -1.95
CA GLN A 136 6.26 -8.79 -0.90
C GLN A 136 5.26 -9.34 0.13
N LEU A 137 4.73 -8.46 1.00
CA LEU A 137 3.84 -8.89 2.09
C LEU A 137 2.60 -9.64 1.58
N PRO A 138 2.27 -10.78 2.22
CA PRO A 138 1.07 -11.56 1.91
C PRO A 138 -0.20 -10.91 2.46
N PRO A 139 -1.37 -11.42 2.08
CA PRO A 139 -2.63 -11.02 2.68
C PRO A 139 -2.64 -11.26 4.20
N VAL A 140 -3.26 -10.33 4.94
CA VAL A 140 -3.41 -10.50 6.39
C VAL A 140 -4.54 -11.45 6.70
N VAL A 141 -4.23 -12.55 7.40
CA VAL A 141 -5.18 -13.50 7.96
C VAL A 141 -5.21 -13.32 9.48
N LYS A 142 -6.40 -13.04 10.04
CA LYS A 142 -6.53 -12.61 11.44
C LYS A 142 -6.57 -13.77 12.44
N SER A 143 -6.94 -14.97 12.01
CA SER A 143 -7.11 -16.10 12.90
C SER A 143 -6.80 -17.43 12.20
N LYS A 144 -6.43 -18.44 13.02
CA LYS A 144 -6.18 -19.79 12.52
C LYS A 144 -7.40 -20.43 11.83
N PRO A 145 -8.65 -20.30 12.34
CA PRO A 145 -9.82 -20.81 11.62
C PRO A 145 -10.03 -20.17 10.25
N GLU A 146 -9.71 -18.88 10.13
CA GLU A 146 -9.80 -18.18 8.84
C GLU A 146 -8.74 -18.69 7.85
N GLN A 147 -7.54 -18.93 8.31
CA GLN A 147 -6.49 -19.54 7.49
C GLN A 147 -6.89 -20.94 7.01
N GLU A 148 -7.36 -21.80 7.90
CA GLU A 148 -7.83 -23.14 7.56
C GLU A 148 -8.99 -23.11 6.55
N PHE A 149 -9.89 -22.13 6.68
CA PHE A 149 -10.98 -21.94 5.71
C PHE A 149 -10.44 -21.61 4.31
N LEU A 150 -9.49 -20.70 4.21
CA LEU A 150 -8.88 -20.31 2.93
C LEU A 150 -8.08 -21.46 2.31
N GLU A 151 -7.33 -22.20 3.11
CA GLU A 151 -6.59 -23.38 2.64
C GLU A 151 -7.52 -24.46 2.09
N ARG A 152 -8.64 -24.75 2.75
CA ARG A 152 -9.59 -25.80 2.33
C ARG A 152 -10.43 -25.40 1.11
N ASN A 153 -10.88 -24.13 1.04
CA ASN A 153 -11.85 -23.69 0.04
C ASN A 153 -11.22 -22.97 -1.15
N MET A 154 -10.02 -22.39 -0.97
CA MET A 154 -9.35 -21.58 -1.99
C MET A 154 -7.95 -22.10 -2.34
N ASN A 155 -7.49 -23.20 -1.74
CA ASN A 155 -6.13 -23.75 -1.89
C ASN A 155 -5.02 -22.79 -1.42
N GLY A 156 -5.33 -21.79 -0.58
CA GLY A 156 -4.38 -20.85 -0.03
C GLY A 156 -4.92 -19.43 0.09
N ILE A 157 -4.05 -18.54 0.59
CA ILE A 157 -4.45 -17.18 0.96
C ILE A 157 -4.31 -16.16 -0.17
N PHE A 158 -3.46 -16.42 -1.16
CA PHE A 158 -3.11 -15.47 -2.21
C PHE A 158 -4.17 -15.38 -3.30
N ALA A 159 -4.28 -14.24 -3.96
CA ALA A 159 -5.20 -14.03 -5.07
C ALA A 159 -5.02 -15.08 -6.19
N PHE A 160 -3.79 -15.52 -6.46
CA PHE A 160 -3.51 -16.56 -7.47
C PHE A 160 -4.02 -17.96 -7.08
N ASN A 161 -4.40 -18.20 -5.83
CA ASN A 161 -5.06 -19.44 -5.40
C ASN A 161 -6.54 -19.48 -5.78
N ALA A 162 -7.14 -18.30 -6.00
CA ALA A 162 -8.55 -18.20 -6.36
C ALA A 162 -8.84 -18.86 -7.72
N PRO A 163 -9.95 -19.61 -7.88
CA PRO A 163 -10.37 -20.11 -9.19
C PRO A 163 -10.48 -19.04 -10.25
N ALA A 164 -10.91 -17.83 -9.85
CA ALA A 164 -11.01 -16.65 -10.71
C ALA A 164 -9.68 -16.26 -11.36
N TRP A 165 -8.55 -16.43 -10.66
CA TRP A 165 -7.23 -16.15 -11.23
C TRP A 165 -6.92 -17.03 -12.43
N LYS A 166 -7.19 -18.32 -12.30
CA LYS A 166 -6.95 -19.30 -13.38
C LYS A 166 -7.86 -19.04 -14.58
N SER A 167 -9.14 -18.75 -14.33
CA SER A 167 -10.11 -18.49 -15.41
C SER A 167 -9.88 -17.16 -16.12
N ALA A 168 -9.19 -16.21 -15.49
CA ALA A 168 -8.88 -14.91 -16.06
C ALA A 168 -7.79 -14.95 -17.14
N GLU A 169 -6.98 -16.00 -17.23
CA GLU A 169 -5.93 -16.20 -18.24
C GLU A 169 -5.01 -14.97 -18.40
N PHE A 170 -4.48 -14.48 -17.29
CA PHE A 170 -3.67 -13.26 -17.26
C PHE A 170 -2.47 -13.33 -18.21
N ARG A 171 -2.30 -12.30 -19.03
CA ARG A 171 -1.06 -12.04 -19.76
C ARG A 171 -0.04 -11.41 -18.84
N ASN A 172 1.18 -11.96 -18.81
CA ASN A 172 2.25 -11.44 -17.96
C ASN A 172 2.96 -10.26 -18.65
N ALA A 173 3.04 -9.15 -17.93
CA ALA A 173 3.91 -8.02 -18.24
C ALA A 173 4.92 -7.86 -17.09
N GLU A 174 6.20 -8.08 -17.36
CA GLU A 174 7.25 -8.01 -16.37
C GLU A 174 8.12 -6.77 -16.55
N LEU A 175 8.29 -6.00 -15.47
CA LEU A 175 9.24 -4.90 -15.41
C LEU A 175 10.50 -5.34 -14.67
N LYS A 176 11.62 -5.42 -15.36
CA LYS A 176 12.90 -5.92 -14.82
C LYS A 176 13.86 -4.81 -14.41
N THR A 177 13.73 -3.62 -15.04
CA THR A 177 14.65 -2.51 -14.81
C THR A 177 14.31 -1.77 -13.52
N PRO A 178 15.16 -1.80 -12.47
CA PRO A 178 14.92 -1.03 -11.26
C PRO A 178 15.21 0.46 -11.50
N HIS A 179 14.38 1.33 -10.93
CA HIS A 179 14.54 2.78 -10.99
C HIS A 179 14.73 3.41 -9.61
N ARG A 180 14.46 2.66 -8.53
CA ARG A 180 14.62 3.14 -7.16
C ARG A 180 16.04 2.96 -6.65
N GLN A 181 16.62 1.78 -6.86
CA GLN A 181 17.97 1.41 -6.49
C GLN A 181 18.84 1.33 -7.74
N THR A 182 20.07 1.85 -7.66
CA THR A 182 21.06 1.83 -8.76
C THR A 182 22.32 1.04 -8.41
N ASP A 183 22.56 0.77 -7.13
CA ASP A 183 23.68 0.01 -6.63
C ASP A 183 23.49 -1.49 -6.94
N GLN A 184 24.43 -2.08 -7.66
CA GLN A 184 24.37 -3.47 -8.12
C GLN A 184 24.51 -4.48 -6.97
N GLU A 185 25.32 -4.18 -5.94
CA GLU A 185 25.44 -5.03 -4.75
C GLU A 185 24.13 -5.06 -3.97
N PHE A 186 23.52 -3.89 -3.78
CA PHE A 186 22.24 -3.81 -3.10
C PHE A 186 21.11 -4.49 -3.89
N LEU A 187 21.11 -4.39 -5.20
CA LEU A 187 20.16 -5.09 -6.06
C LEU A 187 20.34 -6.61 -5.99
N ARG A 188 21.60 -7.10 -5.92
CA ARG A 188 21.88 -8.52 -5.73
C ARG A 188 21.35 -8.99 -4.37
N LEU A 189 21.66 -8.29 -3.29
CA LEU A 189 21.14 -8.57 -1.96
C LEU A 189 19.59 -8.65 -1.96
N LEU A 190 18.93 -7.67 -2.56
CA LEU A 190 17.46 -7.66 -2.62
C LEU A 190 16.88 -8.87 -3.36
N ARG A 191 17.53 -9.31 -4.45
CA ARG A 191 17.13 -10.51 -5.20
C ARG A 191 17.31 -11.77 -4.37
N THR A 192 18.46 -11.93 -3.73
CA THR A 192 18.77 -13.07 -2.87
C THR A 192 17.79 -13.15 -1.67
N VAL A 193 17.50 -12.04 -1.02
CA VAL A 193 16.51 -12.00 0.07
C VAL A 193 15.09 -12.27 -0.44
N ARG A 194 14.77 -11.86 -1.66
CA ARG A 194 13.47 -12.10 -2.29
C ARG A 194 13.24 -13.58 -2.58
N SER A 195 14.22 -14.25 -3.16
CA SER A 195 14.13 -15.67 -3.56
C SER A 195 14.48 -16.64 -2.44
N GLY A 196 15.33 -16.21 -1.48
CA GLY A 196 15.86 -17.10 -0.44
C GLY A 196 16.78 -18.17 -1.03
N ASP A 197 17.65 -17.80 -1.97
CA ASP A 197 18.56 -18.70 -2.66
C ASP A 197 19.80 -19.07 -1.82
N ASP A 198 20.68 -19.90 -2.39
CA ASP A 198 21.83 -20.49 -1.71
C ASP A 198 22.90 -19.46 -1.28
N GLU A 199 22.91 -18.26 -1.86
CA GLU A 199 23.84 -17.18 -1.49
C GLU A 199 23.37 -16.34 -0.28
N LEU A 200 22.19 -16.67 0.29
CA LEU A 200 21.52 -15.84 1.30
C LEU A 200 22.38 -15.55 2.52
N GLU A 201 23.03 -16.55 3.11
CA GLU A 201 23.84 -16.39 4.32
C GLU A 201 24.99 -15.41 4.09
N ASP A 202 25.73 -15.57 2.99
CA ASP A 202 26.84 -14.70 2.62
C ASP A 202 26.38 -13.26 2.37
N GLN A 203 25.24 -13.07 1.70
CA GLN A 203 24.68 -11.75 1.45
C GLN A 203 24.19 -11.06 2.75
N LEU A 204 23.62 -11.80 3.68
CA LEU A 204 23.19 -11.24 4.97
C LEU A 204 24.38 -10.83 5.85
N CYS A 205 25.48 -11.62 5.87
CA CYS A 205 26.70 -11.30 6.62
C CYS A 205 27.32 -9.96 6.20
N GLN A 206 27.17 -9.54 4.94
CA GLN A 206 27.66 -8.23 4.47
C GLN A 206 26.96 -7.06 5.20
N LEU A 207 25.77 -7.29 5.74
CA LEU A 207 25.03 -6.29 6.50
C LEU A 207 25.47 -6.15 7.95
N ASP A 208 26.32 -7.00 8.48
CA ASP A 208 26.77 -6.95 9.88
C ASP A 208 27.48 -5.63 10.20
N SER A 209 28.18 -5.05 9.24
CA SER A 209 28.77 -3.72 9.37
C SER A 209 27.75 -2.59 9.57
N ARG A 210 26.49 -2.84 9.27
CA ARG A 210 25.35 -1.90 9.42
C ARG A 210 24.65 -2.00 10.75
N VAL A 211 25.04 -2.95 11.60
CA VAL A 211 24.46 -3.11 12.94
C VAL A 211 24.80 -1.91 13.81
N ARG A 212 23.80 -1.32 14.42
CA ARG A 212 23.88 -0.18 15.33
C ARG A 212 23.02 -0.45 16.55
N ARG A 213 23.55 -0.18 17.75
CA ARG A 213 22.81 -0.34 19.01
C ARG A 213 21.62 0.62 19.10
N GLU A 214 21.78 1.79 18.53
CA GLU A 214 20.76 2.84 18.52
C GLU A 214 20.51 3.30 17.07
N PRO A 215 19.24 3.65 16.74
CA PRO A 215 18.92 4.16 15.44
C PRO A 215 19.65 5.49 15.18
N PRO A 216 20.18 5.72 13.98
CA PRO A 216 20.73 7.02 13.61
C PRO A 216 19.69 8.15 13.80
N PRO A 217 20.15 9.37 14.13
CA PRO A 217 19.25 10.52 14.19
C PRO A 217 18.44 10.65 12.91
N LEU A 218 17.14 10.93 13.04
CA LEU A 218 16.19 11.12 11.93
C LEU A 218 15.91 9.86 11.09
N SER A 219 16.48 8.70 11.43
CA SER A 219 16.09 7.43 10.81
C SER A 219 14.74 6.96 11.31
N ARG A 220 13.99 6.22 10.45
CA ARG A 220 12.76 5.55 10.87
C ARG A 220 13.02 4.10 11.22
N SER A 221 12.54 3.68 12.39
CA SER A 221 12.55 2.28 12.76
C SER A 221 11.41 1.53 12.06
N LEU A 222 11.75 0.49 11.30
CA LEU A 222 10.78 -0.44 10.73
C LEU A 222 10.70 -1.68 11.60
N CYS A 223 9.49 -1.96 12.10
CA CYS A 223 9.20 -3.04 13.03
C CYS A 223 8.30 -4.11 12.40
N CYS A 224 8.46 -5.35 12.83
CA CYS A 224 7.56 -6.44 12.44
C CYS A 224 6.18 -6.31 13.11
N TYR A 225 6.10 -5.77 14.32
CA TYR A 225 4.90 -5.76 15.15
C TYR A 225 4.45 -4.34 15.51
N CYS A 226 3.11 -4.10 15.48
CA CYS A 226 2.53 -2.80 15.87
C CYS A 226 2.94 -2.39 17.27
N LYS A 227 2.82 -3.29 18.27
CA LYS A 227 3.18 -2.99 19.68
C LYS A 227 4.62 -2.52 19.83
N GLN A 228 5.55 -3.02 19.04
CA GLN A 228 6.95 -2.59 19.07
C GLN A 228 7.10 -1.17 18.53
N ALA A 229 6.46 -0.86 17.39
CA ALA A 229 6.48 0.49 16.83
C ALA A 229 5.83 1.50 17.79
N ASP A 230 4.69 1.16 18.37
CA ASP A 230 3.99 2.01 19.35
C ASP A 230 4.84 2.26 20.58
N GLN A 231 5.53 1.24 21.09
CA GLN A 231 6.44 1.38 22.23
C GLN A 231 7.64 2.29 21.94
N ILE A 232 8.24 2.17 20.75
CA ILE A 232 9.35 3.04 20.35
C ILE A 232 8.86 4.49 20.25
N ASN A 233 7.74 4.74 19.59
CA ASN A 233 7.16 6.07 19.49
C ASN A 233 6.86 6.67 20.85
N TYR A 234 6.24 5.90 21.75
CA TYR A 234 5.95 6.31 23.12
C TYR A 234 7.22 6.67 23.90
N LEU A 235 8.26 5.83 23.88
CA LEU A 235 9.51 6.09 24.59
C LEU A 235 10.24 7.33 24.08
N HIS A 236 10.19 7.62 22.79
CA HIS A 236 10.74 8.84 22.22
C HIS A 236 9.94 10.07 22.66
N GLU A 237 8.62 9.99 22.67
CA GLU A 237 7.75 11.07 23.13
C GLU A 237 7.96 11.39 24.62
N GLU A 238 8.09 10.37 25.47
CA GLU A 238 8.37 10.55 26.92
C GLU A 238 9.71 11.22 27.20
N ARG A 239 10.73 10.95 26.38
CA ARG A 239 12.06 11.57 26.52
C ARG A 239 12.08 13.06 26.18
N LEU A 240 11.11 13.54 25.43
CA LEU A 240 11.00 14.94 25.07
C LEU A 240 10.45 15.75 26.27
N LEU A 241 11.29 16.58 26.88
CA LEU A 241 10.92 17.47 27.97
C LEU A 241 10.38 18.82 27.49
N ALA A 242 10.42 19.07 26.20
CA ALA A 242 9.98 20.30 25.59
C ALA A 242 8.46 20.53 25.74
N PRO A 243 8.01 21.80 25.72
CA PRO A 243 6.59 22.11 25.74
C PRO A 243 5.88 21.52 24.52
N GLY A 244 4.63 21.12 24.71
CA GLY A 244 3.82 20.51 23.67
C GLY A 244 2.38 20.98 23.67
N GLY A 245 1.63 20.51 22.69
CA GLY A 245 0.20 20.71 22.56
C GLY A 245 -0.57 19.40 22.71
N HIS A 246 -1.72 19.50 23.37
CA HIS A 246 -2.70 18.43 23.44
C HIS A 246 -3.89 18.81 22.58
N TYR A 247 -4.18 18.01 21.56
CA TYR A 247 -5.20 18.33 20.59
C TYR A 247 -6.28 17.23 20.56
N THR A 248 -7.53 17.65 20.66
CA THR A 248 -8.66 16.73 20.54
C THR A 248 -9.25 16.86 19.14
N GLY A 249 -9.35 15.73 18.46
CA GLY A 249 -10.02 15.60 17.17
C GLY A 249 -11.55 15.66 17.33
N LYS A 250 -12.23 16.00 16.25
CA LYS A 250 -13.69 16.07 16.21
C LYS A 250 -14.22 15.17 15.10
N CYS A 251 -15.13 14.28 15.44
CA CYS A 251 -15.89 13.48 14.49
C CYS A 251 -17.30 14.02 14.33
N SER A 252 -17.82 14.03 13.11
CA SER A 252 -19.19 14.39 12.79
C SER A 252 -19.76 13.42 11.75
N GLY A 253 -21.02 13.05 11.89
CA GLY A 253 -21.67 12.06 11.02
C GLY A 253 -21.14 10.63 11.24
N CYS A 254 -21.20 9.83 10.19
CA CYS A 254 -20.80 8.41 10.22
C CYS A 254 -19.35 8.24 9.75
N TYR A 255 -18.39 8.14 10.69
CA TYR A 255 -17.00 7.82 10.40
C TYR A 255 -16.46 6.87 11.47
N PRO A 256 -16.30 5.56 11.18
CA PRO A 256 -15.83 4.59 12.15
C PRO A 256 -14.47 4.94 12.72
N GLU A 257 -14.29 4.82 14.03
CA GLU A 257 -13.04 5.15 14.72
C GLU A 257 -11.85 4.32 14.20
N SER A 258 -12.11 3.07 13.84
CA SER A 258 -11.09 2.17 13.27
C SER A 258 -10.50 2.65 11.93
N GLU A 259 -11.15 3.61 11.27
CA GLU A 259 -10.71 4.17 10.00
C GLU A 259 -10.11 5.59 10.15
N TRP A 260 -10.02 6.14 11.37
CA TRP A 260 -9.47 7.48 11.57
C TRP A 260 -7.97 7.52 11.24
N PRO A 261 -7.54 8.49 10.43
CA PRO A 261 -6.14 8.62 10.01
C PRO A 261 -5.19 9.16 11.11
N ALA A 262 -5.75 9.68 12.19
CA ALA A 262 -5.02 10.19 13.34
C ALA A 262 -5.80 9.89 14.65
N PRO A 263 -5.11 9.82 15.81
CA PRO A 263 -5.79 9.59 17.09
C PRO A 263 -6.68 10.78 17.46
N VAL A 264 -7.81 10.52 18.16
CA VAL A 264 -8.68 11.59 18.65
C VAL A 264 -7.97 12.47 19.67
N HIS A 265 -7.15 11.88 20.53
CA HIS A 265 -6.26 12.59 21.46
C HIS A 265 -4.84 12.54 20.92
N LEU A 266 -4.36 13.66 20.42
CA LEU A 266 -3.04 13.80 19.82
C LEU A 266 -2.15 14.67 20.73
N ASN A 267 -1.01 14.11 21.13
CA ASN A 267 0.05 14.83 21.84
C ASN A 267 1.18 15.13 20.86
N VAL A 268 1.62 16.37 20.80
CA VAL A 268 2.75 16.77 19.97
C VAL A 268 3.67 17.64 20.80
N LYS A 269 4.96 17.38 20.77
CA LYS A 269 5.98 18.14 21.51
C LYS A 269 7.00 18.76 20.54
N SER A 270 7.54 19.91 20.87
CA SER A 270 8.68 20.46 20.13
C SER A 270 9.87 19.50 20.16
N GLY A 271 10.59 19.37 19.04
CA GLY A 271 11.64 18.36 18.87
C GLY A 271 11.13 16.98 18.48
N MET A 272 9.80 16.76 18.41
CA MET A 272 9.24 15.48 17.94
C MET A 272 9.46 15.29 16.45
N LEU A 273 9.92 14.10 16.06
CA LEU A 273 9.91 13.70 14.66
C LEU A 273 8.47 13.32 14.27
N ALA A 274 7.92 14.03 13.30
CA ALA A 274 6.53 13.94 12.89
C ALA A 274 6.37 13.45 11.45
N LEU A 275 5.41 12.54 11.24
CA LEU A 275 4.93 12.09 9.94
C LEU A 275 3.66 12.87 9.59
N LEU A 276 3.61 13.43 8.39
CA LEU A 276 2.41 14.06 7.85
C LEU A 276 1.50 13.00 7.20
N THR A 277 0.21 13.01 7.56
CA THR A 277 -0.77 11.98 7.15
C THR A 277 -1.81 12.49 6.16
N ALA A 278 -1.61 13.68 5.62
CA ALA A 278 -2.44 14.25 4.56
C ALA A 278 -1.60 15.06 3.58
N ASN A 279 -2.14 15.28 2.38
CA ASN A 279 -1.58 16.23 1.44
C ASN A 279 -2.05 17.65 1.78
N ASP A 280 -1.15 18.61 1.67
CA ASP A 280 -1.50 20.01 1.80
C ASP A 280 -2.21 20.52 0.54
N PRO A 281 -3.32 21.23 0.65
CA PRO A 281 -4.03 21.81 -0.50
C PRO A 281 -3.17 22.77 -1.35
N GLU A 282 -2.21 23.44 -0.71
CA GLU A 282 -1.29 24.39 -1.37
C GLU A 282 0.01 23.70 -1.85
N GLY A 283 0.14 22.40 -1.64
CA GLY A 283 1.29 21.60 -2.11
C GLY A 283 2.60 21.85 -1.34
N ARG A 284 2.54 22.42 -0.13
CA ARG A 284 3.72 22.66 0.72
C ARG A 284 4.32 21.37 1.29
N TYR A 285 3.48 20.34 1.49
CA TYR A 285 3.85 19.02 1.94
C TYR A 285 2.90 17.94 1.38
N ALA A 286 3.36 16.72 1.42
CA ALA A 286 2.59 15.54 0.99
C ALA A 286 2.42 14.53 2.12
N ASN A 287 1.42 13.66 1.98
CA ASN A 287 1.26 12.50 2.85
C ASN A 287 2.52 11.62 2.80
N GLY A 288 3.07 11.32 3.96
CA GLY A 288 4.33 10.57 4.09
C GLY A 288 5.56 11.44 4.32
N ASP A 289 5.48 12.77 4.15
CA ASP A 289 6.57 13.67 4.49
C ASP A 289 6.86 13.64 5.98
N VAL A 290 8.11 13.87 6.32
CA VAL A 290 8.62 13.86 7.69
C VAL A 290 9.35 15.14 8.00
N GLY A 291 9.16 15.61 9.22
CA GLY A 291 9.85 16.80 9.73
C GLY A 291 9.97 16.79 11.24
N GLU A 292 10.77 17.71 11.76
CA GLU A 292 10.91 17.98 13.19
C GLU A 292 9.92 19.08 13.59
N VAL A 293 9.16 18.84 14.65
CA VAL A 293 8.25 19.84 15.23
C VAL A 293 9.04 20.95 15.91
N LEU A 294 8.90 22.16 15.42
CA LEU A 294 9.54 23.33 15.98
C LEU A 294 8.71 23.96 17.11
N ALA A 295 7.41 24.11 16.89
CA ALA A 295 6.50 24.76 17.83
C ALA A 295 5.07 24.22 17.72
N CYS A 296 4.37 24.22 18.85
CA CYS A 296 2.98 23.79 18.98
C CYS A 296 2.09 24.97 19.41
N TRP A 297 1.18 25.39 18.55
CA TRP A 297 0.20 26.43 18.83
C TRP A 297 -1.22 25.84 18.85
N LYS A 298 -2.19 26.60 19.33
CA LYS A 298 -3.58 26.14 19.39
C LYS A 298 -4.13 25.71 18.02
N ASP A 299 -3.80 26.45 16.98
CA ASP A 299 -4.40 26.31 15.65
C ASP A 299 -3.39 25.91 14.57
N SER A 300 -2.12 25.78 14.90
CA SER A 300 -1.06 25.35 13.99
C SER A 300 0.06 24.61 14.70
N ILE A 301 0.73 23.70 13.97
CA ILE A 301 1.97 23.05 14.37
C ILE A 301 3.03 23.42 13.34
N TRP A 302 4.15 23.98 13.80
CA TRP A 302 5.26 24.35 12.92
C TRP A 302 6.24 23.21 12.82
N ILE A 303 6.61 22.85 11.61
CA ILE A 303 7.44 21.68 11.30
C ILE A 303 8.51 22.07 10.30
N GLN A 304 9.79 21.78 10.63
CA GLN A 304 10.89 21.79 9.67
C GLN A 304 10.89 20.46 8.92
N LEU A 305 10.55 20.47 7.65
CA LEU A 305 10.64 19.26 6.83
C LEU A 305 12.09 18.78 6.72
N LEU A 306 12.34 17.47 6.78
CA LEU A 306 13.68 16.90 6.60
C LEU A 306 14.25 17.18 5.21
N ARG A 307 13.39 17.32 4.22
CA ARG A 307 13.74 17.66 2.83
C ARG A 307 12.81 18.76 2.32
N GLY A 308 12.90 19.93 2.90
CA GLY A 308 12.03 21.02 2.50
C GLY A 308 12.07 22.22 3.43
N PRO A 309 11.20 23.18 3.22
CA PRO A 309 11.10 24.38 4.04
C PRO A 309 10.47 24.09 5.41
N GLU A 310 10.54 25.10 6.27
CA GLU A 310 9.68 25.21 7.44
C GLU A 310 8.23 25.47 6.99
N ILE A 311 7.28 24.75 7.59
CA ILE A 311 5.86 24.82 7.24
C ILE A 311 4.99 24.95 8.48
N ALA A 312 3.85 25.62 8.33
CA ALA A 312 2.78 25.61 9.30
C ALA A 312 1.73 24.57 8.88
N VAL A 313 1.51 23.57 9.72
CA VAL A 313 0.51 22.52 9.53
C VAL A 313 -0.75 22.90 10.30
N TYR A 314 -1.88 22.87 9.64
CA TYR A 314 -3.19 23.17 10.20
C TYR A 314 -4.02 21.90 10.36
N ARG A 315 -5.17 22.01 11.06
CA ARG A 315 -6.12 20.89 11.16
C ARG A 315 -6.61 20.50 9.77
N HIS A 316 -6.60 19.21 9.51
CA HIS A 316 -7.12 18.62 8.28
C HIS A 316 -8.45 17.93 8.58
N THR A 317 -9.37 17.97 7.62
CA THR A 317 -10.63 17.23 7.72
C THR A 317 -10.64 16.11 6.70
N TRP A 318 -10.65 14.89 7.19
CA TRP A 318 -10.87 13.70 6.36
C TRP A 318 -12.36 13.41 6.28
N PHE A 319 -12.80 12.97 5.12
CA PHE A 319 -14.21 12.66 4.86
C PHE A 319 -14.41 11.17 4.69
N ASN A 320 -15.52 10.67 5.24
CA ASN A 320 -16.03 9.34 4.92
C ASN A 320 -17.12 9.49 3.87
N TYR A 321 -17.02 8.71 2.80
CA TYR A 321 -17.89 8.80 1.65
C TYR A 321 -18.79 7.57 1.54
N ASP A 322 -20.05 7.79 1.22
CA ASP A 322 -20.97 6.81 0.63
C ASP A 322 -20.95 6.99 -0.88
N TYR A 323 -20.72 5.92 -1.61
CA TYR A 323 -20.59 5.96 -3.07
C TYR A 323 -21.88 5.48 -3.71
N ARG A 324 -22.33 6.15 -4.79
CA ARG A 324 -23.54 5.85 -5.56
C ARG A 324 -23.29 6.05 -7.05
N ILE A 325 -23.91 5.21 -7.87
CA ILE A 325 -23.91 5.43 -9.33
C ILE A 325 -24.98 6.49 -9.64
N VAL A 326 -24.54 7.61 -10.23
CA VAL A 326 -25.41 8.72 -10.61
C VAL A 326 -25.37 8.94 -12.14
N ILE A 327 -26.49 9.43 -12.68
CA ILE A 327 -26.59 9.82 -14.09
C ILE A 327 -26.10 11.27 -14.20
N GLN A 328 -25.09 11.49 -15.03
CA GLN A 328 -24.57 12.82 -15.35
C GLN A 328 -25.50 13.58 -16.30
N PRO A 329 -25.39 14.92 -16.42
CA PRO A 329 -26.22 15.72 -17.33
C PRO A 329 -26.10 15.31 -18.81
N ASP A 330 -25.00 14.70 -19.21
CA ASP A 330 -24.77 14.17 -20.57
C ASP A 330 -25.31 12.75 -20.78
N GLY A 331 -25.95 12.17 -19.75
CA GLY A 331 -26.49 10.82 -19.74
C GLY A 331 -25.48 9.73 -19.38
N SER A 332 -24.19 10.04 -19.18
CA SER A 332 -23.19 9.08 -18.72
C SER A 332 -23.39 8.69 -17.27
N LEU A 333 -22.94 7.50 -16.89
CA LEU A 333 -22.99 7.01 -15.51
C LEU A 333 -21.62 7.18 -14.84
N LYS A 334 -21.63 7.71 -13.63
CA LYS A 334 -20.42 7.91 -12.81
C LYS A 334 -20.68 7.44 -11.38
N LEU A 335 -19.63 6.87 -10.77
CA LEU A 335 -19.64 6.64 -9.33
C LEU A 335 -19.37 7.98 -8.63
N ASP A 336 -20.39 8.55 -8.02
CA ASP A 336 -20.30 9.79 -7.26
C ASP A 336 -20.21 9.52 -5.77
N SER A 337 -19.62 10.43 -5.03
CA SER A 337 -19.37 10.30 -3.61
C SER A 337 -20.17 11.33 -2.81
N ARG A 338 -20.91 10.87 -1.82
CA ARG A 338 -21.58 11.72 -0.84
C ARG A 338 -20.87 11.64 0.51
N ILE A 339 -20.52 12.77 1.09
CA ILE A 339 -19.97 12.82 2.45
C ILE A 339 -21.05 12.36 3.44
N ILE A 340 -20.72 11.33 4.23
CA ILE A 340 -21.59 10.79 5.30
C ILE A 340 -21.02 11.06 6.68
N GLY A 341 -19.76 11.42 6.79
CA GLY A 341 -19.11 11.78 8.03
C GLY A 341 -17.78 12.44 7.78
N CYS A 342 -17.24 13.08 8.80
CA CYS A 342 -15.89 13.66 8.73
C CYS A 342 -15.18 13.56 10.08
N PHE A 343 -13.87 13.54 10.03
CA PHE A 343 -12.97 13.58 11.18
C PHE A 343 -11.95 14.70 10.99
N THR A 344 -11.85 15.61 11.96
CA THR A 344 -10.95 16.78 11.91
C THR A 344 -9.92 16.69 13.02
N GLN A 345 -8.64 16.67 12.66
CA GLN A 345 -7.48 16.66 13.56
C GLN A 345 -6.26 17.23 12.84
N PHE A 346 -5.17 17.49 13.55
CA PHE A 346 -3.88 17.73 12.90
C PHE A 346 -3.40 16.44 12.19
N PRO A 347 -2.95 16.56 10.93
CA PRO A 347 -2.46 15.41 10.16
C PRO A 347 -1.02 15.05 10.52
N VAL A 348 -0.79 14.77 11.81
CA VAL A 348 0.54 14.56 12.39
C VAL A 348 0.53 13.29 13.24
N LEU A 349 1.52 12.42 13.03
CA LEU A 349 1.79 11.25 13.86
C LEU A 349 3.27 11.21 14.26
N PRO A 350 3.65 10.56 15.38
CA PRO A 350 5.05 10.28 15.67
C PRO A 350 5.68 9.46 14.54
N ALA A 351 6.91 9.83 14.14
CA ALA A 351 7.59 9.24 12.98
C ALA A 351 8.83 8.42 13.33
N TYR A 352 9.05 8.09 14.61
CA TYR A 352 10.23 7.33 15.02
C TYR A 352 10.17 5.87 14.58
N ALA A 353 8.99 5.25 14.66
CA ALA A 353 8.79 3.87 14.26
C ALA A 353 7.45 3.64 13.56
N MET A 354 7.45 2.68 12.62
CA MET A 354 6.25 2.18 11.96
C MET A 354 6.41 0.69 11.63
N THR A 355 5.30 0.02 11.33
CA THR A 355 5.38 -1.36 10.87
C THR A 355 5.81 -1.44 9.41
N ILE A 356 6.47 -2.54 9.05
CA ILE A 356 6.84 -2.84 7.67
C ILE A 356 5.60 -2.85 6.76
N HIS A 357 4.45 -3.30 7.27
CA HIS A 357 3.16 -3.27 6.54
C HIS A 357 2.73 -1.85 6.17
N LYS A 358 2.87 -0.89 7.09
CA LYS A 358 2.56 0.53 6.80
C LYS A 358 3.58 1.19 5.87
N ALA A 359 4.80 0.66 5.80
CA ALA A 359 5.85 1.16 4.91
C ALA A 359 5.73 0.61 3.48
N GLN A 360 4.88 -0.39 3.22
CA GLN A 360 4.70 -0.95 1.87
C GLN A 360 4.25 0.15 0.89
N GLY A 361 4.75 0.11 -0.34
CA GLY A 361 4.52 1.16 -1.34
C GLY A 361 5.38 2.43 -1.17
N GLN A 362 5.86 2.75 0.03
CA GLN A 362 6.63 3.97 0.32
C GLN A 362 8.12 3.82 -0.04
N THR A 363 8.78 4.96 -0.24
CA THR A 363 10.25 5.07 -0.29
C THR A 363 10.69 5.91 0.90
N LEU A 364 11.61 5.38 1.70
CA LEU A 364 12.12 6.01 2.90
C LEU A 364 13.56 6.48 2.71
N ASN A 365 13.94 7.54 3.42
CA ASN A 365 15.27 8.13 3.27
C ASN A 365 16.33 7.39 4.05
N GLN A 366 16.05 7.12 5.34
CA GLN A 366 16.90 6.36 6.23
C GLN A 366 16.03 5.41 7.04
N VAL A 367 16.46 4.17 7.11
CA VAL A 367 15.75 3.09 7.79
C VAL A 367 16.65 2.43 8.81
N HIS A 368 16.11 2.24 10.01
CA HIS A 368 16.65 1.35 11.01
C HIS A 368 15.71 0.14 11.13
N LEU A 369 16.20 -1.07 10.82
CA LEU A 369 15.40 -2.26 11.02
C LEU A 369 15.45 -2.68 12.48
N GLU A 370 14.31 -2.59 13.13
CA GLU A 370 14.12 -2.98 14.53
C GLU A 370 13.32 -4.29 14.58
N LEU A 371 14.03 -5.39 14.38
CA LEU A 371 13.42 -6.72 14.28
C LEU A 371 13.17 -7.38 15.65
N GLY A 372 13.72 -6.79 16.73
CA GLY A 372 13.64 -7.38 18.06
C GLY A 372 14.44 -8.69 18.18
N THR A 373 14.02 -9.57 19.08
CA THR A 373 14.68 -10.86 19.35
C THR A 373 14.09 -12.02 18.54
N ARG A 374 12.96 -11.80 17.86
CA ARG A 374 12.28 -12.82 17.05
C ARG A 374 12.52 -12.56 15.57
N PRO A 375 12.62 -13.61 14.74
CA PRO A 375 12.68 -13.44 13.30
C PRO A 375 11.39 -12.83 12.74
N CYS A 376 11.45 -12.40 11.48
CA CYS A 376 10.26 -12.01 10.73
C CYS A 376 9.25 -13.17 10.71
N PHE A 377 7.96 -12.85 10.79
CA PHE A 377 6.92 -13.88 10.90
C PHE A 377 6.12 -14.08 9.61
N ALA A 378 6.16 -13.10 8.70
CA ALA A 378 5.43 -13.15 7.43
C ALA A 378 6.40 -13.30 6.26
N SER A 379 5.97 -14.03 5.24
CA SER A 379 6.71 -14.12 3.98
C SER A 379 6.90 -12.73 3.36
N GLY A 380 8.07 -12.50 2.74
CA GLY A 380 8.40 -11.24 2.10
C GLY A 380 8.58 -10.03 3.03
N GLN A 381 8.48 -10.21 4.35
CA GLN A 381 8.54 -9.10 5.31
C GLN A 381 9.89 -8.41 5.31
N LEU A 382 10.99 -9.17 5.37
CA LEU A 382 12.33 -8.61 5.30
C LEU A 382 12.61 -7.98 3.93
N TYR A 383 12.28 -8.68 2.84
CA TYR A 383 12.42 -8.13 1.48
C TYR A 383 11.69 -6.80 1.32
N THR A 384 10.43 -6.72 1.80
CA THR A 384 9.66 -5.49 1.77
C THR A 384 10.37 -4.37 2.54
N ALA A 385 10.90 -4.65 3.73
CA ALA A 385 11.60 -3.66 4.55
C ALA A 385 12.87 -3.14 3.89
N LEU A 386 13.75 -4.03 3.43
CA LEU A 386 15.01 -3.68 2.75
C LEU A 386 14.76 -2.86 1.48
N SER A 387 13.71 -3.19 0.73
CA SER A 387 13.37 -2.47 -0.50
C SER A 387 12.83 -1.05 -0.30
N ARG A 388 12.68 -0.57 0.95
CA ARG A 388 12.17 0.78 1.23
C ARG A 388 13.21 1.87 1.01
N VAL A 389 14.50 1.59 1.17
CA VAL A 389 15.58 2.56 0.96
C VAL A 389 16.09 2.55 -0.49
N ARG A 390 16.75 3.64 -0.87
CA ARG A 390 17.37 3.76 -2.20
C ARG A 390 18.77 3.19 -2.24
N ASN A 391 19.54 3.42 -1.18
CA ASN A 391 20.94 3.02 -1.09
C ASN A 391 21.15 2.16 0.16
N LEU A 392 22.12 1.26 0.09
CA LEU A 392 22.45 0.40 1.22
C LEU A 392 22.97 1.21 2.42
N GLU A 393 23.63 2.33 2.20
CA GLU A 393 24.12 3.22 3.26
C GLU A 393 23.02 3.89 4.09
N ASP A 394 21.81 3.98 3.55
CA ASP A 394 20.62 4.49 4.23
C ASP A 394 19.96 3.45 5.17
N LEU A 395 20.52 2.23 5.23
CA LEU A 395 20.03 1.12 6.03
C LEU A 395 20.93 0.87 7.24
N THR A 396 20.32 0.71 8.42
CA THR A 396 20.95 0.20 9.64
C THR A 396 20.08 -0.87 10.29
N LEU A 397 20.66 -1.69 11.15
CA LEU A 397 20.02 -2.84 11.77
C LEU A 397 20.20 -2.78 13.29
N ASN A 398 19.23 -3.23 14.07
CA ASN A 398 19.39 -3.39 15.53
C ASN A 398 20.22 -4.63 15.91
N ARG A 399 20.29 -5.63 15.01
CA ARG A 399 21.07 -6.87 15.17
C ARG A 399 21.47 -7.44 13.82
N PRO A 400 22.45 -8.37 13.77
CA PRO A 400 22.71 -9.17 12.58
C PRO A 400 21.45 -9.85 12.06
N LEU A 401 21.32 -9.91 10.74
CA LEU A 401 20.24 -10.67 10.11
C LEU A 401 20.61 -12.15 10.08
N GLN A 402 19.60 -12.99 10.21
CA GLN A 402 19.72 -14.44 10.15
C GLN A 402 18.94 -14.99 8.97
N VAL A 403 19.33 -16.15 8.47
CA VAL A 403 18.56 -16.86 7.41
C VAL A 403 17.08 -17.03 7.81
N ALA A 404 16.81 -17.26 9.11
CA ALA A 404 15.46 -17.37 9.64
C ALA A 404 14.62 -16.07 9.54
N ASP A 405 15.24 -14.91 9.30
CA ASP A 405 14.53 -13.65 9.07
C ASP A 405 13.98 -13.57 7.63
N VAL A 406 14.49 -14.40 6.72
CA VAL A 406 14.03 -14.48 5.34
C VAL A 406 13.00 -15.58 5.22
N VAL A 407 11.74 -15.20 5.18
CA VAL A 407 10.62 -16.11 5.02
C VAL A 407 10.11 -16.00 3.59
N VAL A 408 10.27 -17.06 2.82
CA VAL A 408 9.73 -17.16 1.45
C VAL A 408 8.61 -18.19 1.44
N ASP A 409 7.46 -17.84 0.88
CA ASP A 409 6.34 -18.75 0.77
C ASP A 409 6.53 -19.68 -0.44
N GLU A 410 6.47 -20.98 -0.20
CA GLU A 410 6.68 -21.99 -1.22
C GLU A 410 5.61 -21.99 -2.33
N GLN A 411 4.37 -21.56 -2.03
CA GLN A 411 3.34 -21.39 -3.05
C GLN A 411 3.68 -20.25 -4.00
N VAL A 412 4.28 -19.16 -3.46
CA VAL A 412 4.75 -18.02 -4.25
C VAL A 412 5.89 -18.45 -5.16
N ARG A 413 6.88 -19.20 -4.64
CA ARG A 413 7.99 -19.70 -5.44
C ARG A 413 7.48 -20.53 -6.62
N ARG A 414 6.65 -21.55 -6.37
CA ARG A 414 6.04 -22.39 -7.41
C ARG A 414 5.15 -21.63 -8.38
N PHE A 415 4.51 -20.57 -7.92
CA PHE A 415 3.73 -19.71 -8.79
C PHE A 415 4.60 -19.00 -9.82
N TYR A 416 5.72 -18.39 -9.40
CA TYR A 416 6.65 -17.71 -10.32
C TYR A 416 7.39 -18.70 -11.23
N GLU A 417 7.82 -19.85 -10.76
CA GLU A 417 8.43 -20.90 -11.59
C GLU A 417 7.53 -21.30 -12.77
N ARG A 418 6.22 -21.42 -12.52
CA ARG A 418 5.24 -21.69 -13.59
C ARG A 418 5.02 -20.56 -14.56
N LEU A 419 5.35 -19.32 -14.21
CA LEU A 419 5.26 -18.18 -15.11
C LEU A 419 6.49 -18.02 -16.02
N GLU A 420 7.61 -18.63 -15.63
CA GLU A 420 8.90 -18.55 -16.31
C GLU A 420 9.18 -19.75 -17.24
N GLY A 421 8.50 -20.88 -17.01
CA GLY A 421 8.54 -22.09 -17.85
C GLY A 421 7.45 -22.11 -18.89
#